data_ed4580b4946eacba0143723a7fed5320
#
_entry.id   ed4580b4946eacba0143723a7fed5320
#
_cell.length_a   1.000
_cell.length_b   1.000
_cell.length_c   1.000
_cell.angle_alpha   90.00
_cell.angle_beta   90.00
_cell.angle_gamma   90.00
#
_symmetry.space_group_name_H-M   'P 1'
#
loop_
_entity.id
_entity.type
_entity.pdbx_description
1 polymer ?
#
loop_
_entity_poly.entity_id
_entity_poly.type
_entity_poly.pdbx_seq_one_letter_code
_entity_poly.pdbx_strand_id
1 'polypeptide(L)'
;MLEYRSLGRIHRILAIGLLLALTTGAVLADSDLPEAAGVASAKIELADGSVILGEVLDISEGRVWVATEFMGDVDMPLSAISRLQSDQSIDLLTTDKESLALSSLRVVNGEVVLDNDHRLSIDEVDVANPEEWETGKGYHITGRVTSAFEFNRGNTDTDQLNLDLETILESRRDRITVRADYEDTSSIVEVLDDSGAAVSQSQPTADNWQVVGKYDYFLEDPRNYLGVNLGFSHDQFADIDRRSYIGPYFGRKLLTREDLKFDAELGVSYVDTDFLTSEDDSYTGINLNLTGETQLFDGALKLYFRQVNILNLSSMEQSIYRTTVGMRFPLLFGLEAAAEASADYDGGAAEGKDKLDEALKFRVGYTW
;
A
#
# COMPACT_ATOMS: atom_id res chain seq x y z
N MET A 1 20.21 -30.59 19.38
CA MET A 1 18.82 -30.44 19.87
C MET A 1 18.24 -29.05 19.57
N LEU A 2 18.97 -28.19 18.86
CA LEU A 2 18.59 -26.83 18.46
C LEU A 2 18.05 -26.71 17.02
N GLU A 3 18.35 -27.66 16.14
CA GLU A 3 17.86 -27.64 14.72
C GLU A 3 16.34 -27.77 14.56
N TYR A 4 15.63 -28.28 15.58
CA TYR A 4 14.17 -28.49 15.47
C TYR A 4 13.33 -27.23 15.84
N ARG A 5 13.95 -26.17 16.38
CA ARG A 5 13.20 -24.96 16.80
C ARG A 5 13.04 -23.92 15.68
N SER A 6 14.01 -23.80 14.76
CA SER A 6 13.92 -22.81 13.66
C SER A 6 12.88 -23.24 12.60
N LEU A 7 12.89 -24.51 12.19
CA LEU A 7 11.89 -25.05 11.27
C LEU A 7 10.45 -24.95 11.80
N GLY A 8 10.26 -25.08 13.14
CA GLY A 8 8.95 -24.94 13.76
C GLY A 8 8.42 -23.49 13.79
N ARG A 9 9.29 -22.47 13.81
CA ARG A 9 8.91 -21.05 13.75
C ARG A 9 8.53 -20.63 12.33
N ILE A 10 9.32 -21.01 11.33
CA ILE A 10 9.04 -20.74 9.91
C ILE A 10 7.67 -21.31 9.51
N HIS A 11 7.34 -22.55 9.91
CA HIS A 11 6.04 -23.15 9.63
C HIS A 11 4.86 -22.44 10.30
N ARG A 12 5.05 -21.84 11.47
CA ARG A 12 3.99 -21.11 12.17
C ARG A 12 3.75 -19.72 11.56
N ILE A 13 4.79 -19.03 11.13
CA ILE A 13 4.71 -17.70 10.52
C ILE A 13 4.21 -17.81 9.08
N LEU A 14 4.68 -18.79 8.30
CA LEU A 14 4.12 -19.10 6.98
C LEU A 14 2.64 -19.51 7.05
N ALA A 15 2.23 -20.23 8.10
CA ALA A 15 0.83 -20.58 8.31
C ALA A 15 -0.04 -19.35 8.65
N ILE A 16 0.48 -18.36 9.37
CA ILE A 16 -0.26 -17.13 9.72
C ILE A 16 -0.31 -16.19 8.52
N GLY A 17 0.78 -16.01 7.79
CA GLY A 17 0.81 -15.21 6.55
C GLY A 17 -0.05 -15.82 5.44
N LEU A 18 0.00 -17.13 5.27
CA LEU A 18 -0.83 -17.85 4.30
C LEU A 18 -2.32 -17.87 4.73
N LEU A 19 -2.62 -17.89 6.03
CA LEU A 19 -3.99 -17.83 6.54
C LEU A 19 -4.63 -16.44 6.35
N LEU A 20 -3.85 -15.35 6.51
CA LEU A 20 -4.33 -14.00 6.17
C LEU A 20 -4.51 -13.83 4.65
N ALA A 21 -3.60 -14.33 3.84
CA ALA A 21 -3.72 -14.29 2.38
C ALA A 21 -4.88 -15.16 1.86
N LEU A 22 -5.17 -16.29 2.50
CA LEU A 22 -6.28 -17.18 2.13
C LEU A 22 -7.65 -16.64 2.56
N THR A 23 -7.73 -15.79 3.59
CA THR A 23 -9.01 -15.17 3.99
C THR A 23 -9.36 -13.97 3.11
N THR A 24 -8.37 -13.29 2.51
CA THR A 24 -8.60 -12.23 1.52
C THR A 24 -8.77 -12.78 0.10
N GLY A 25 -8.16 -13.93 -0.23
CA GLY A 25 -8.26 -14.57 -1.54
C GLY A 25 -9.59 -15.28 -1.84
N ALA A 26 -10.46 -15.47 -0.84
CA ALA A 26 -11.76 -16.12 -1.04
C ALA A 26 -12.85 -15.21 -1.64
N VAL A 27 -12.57 -13.93 -1.85
CA VAL A 27 -13.48 -12.97 -2.50
C VAL A 27 -13.16 -12.79 -3.98
N LEU A 28 -12.07 -13.35 -4.49
CA LEU A 28 -11.60 -13.13 -5.88
C LEU A 28 -11.87 -14.28 -6.85
N ALA A 29 -12.81 -15.16 -6.56
CA ALA A 29 -13.14 -16.26 -7.47
C ALA A 29 -14.59 -16.20 -7.96
N ASP A 30 -15.03 -15.03 -8.40
CA ASP A 30 -16.17 -14.93 -9.31
C ASP A 30 -15.80 -13.99 -10.46
N SER A 31 -14.83 -14.42 -11.25
CA SER A 31 -14.63 -13.87 -12.58
C SER A 31 -15.64 -14.56 -13.49
N ASP A 32 -16.87 -14.12 -13.43
CA ASP A 32 -17.75 -14.26 -14.59
C ASP A 32 -17.08 -13.48 -15.72
N LEU A 33 -16.50 -14.22 -16.65
CA LEU A 33 -16.15 -13.69 -17.95
C LEU A 33 -17.44 -13.07 -18.50
N PRO A 34 -17.43 -11.78 -18.93
CA PRO A 34 -18.62 -11.16 -19.45
C PRO A 34 -19.14 -12.00 -20.60
N GLU A 35 -20.38 -12.43 -20.48
CA GLU A 35 -21.13 -13.13 -21.52
C GLU A 35 -21.15 -12.26 -22.78
N ALA A 36 -20.92 -12.87 -23.94
CA ALA A 36 -20.70 -12.24 -25.23
C ALA A 36 -21.60 -11.04 -25.53
N ALA A 37 -20.95 -9.95 -25.87
CA ALA A 37 -21.40 -8.75 -26.57
C ALA A 37 -22.90 -8.67 -26.93
N GLY A 38 -23.66 -8.02 -26.05
CA GLY A 38 -24.90 -7.35 -26.40
C GLY A 38 -24.61 -6.15 -27.28
N VAL A 39 -25.56 -5.84 -28.16
CA VAL A 39 -25.57 -4.68 -29.06
C VAL A 39 -25.05 -3.43 -28.34
N ALA A 40 -24.12 -2.69 -28.95
CA ALA A 40 -23.56 -1.46 -28.44
C ALA A 40 -24.62 -0.58 -27.78
N SER A 41 -24.55 -0.41 -26.48
CA SER A 41 -25.57 0.32 -25.71
C SER A 41 -25.34 1.83 -25.67
N ALA A 42 -24.16 2.27 -26.12
CA ALA A 42 -23.80 3.69 -26.19
C ALA A 42 -23.29 4.11 -27.55
N LYS A 43 -23.65 5.35 -27.96
CA LYS A 43 -23.15 6.07 -29.11
C LYS A 43 -22.47 7.34 -28.66
N ILE A 44 -21.19 7.49 -29.00
CA ILE A 44 -20.35 8.63 -28.60
C ILE A 44 -19.93 9.36 -29.89
N GLU A 45 -20.27 10.64 -29.97
CA GLU A 45 -19.88 11.53 -31.07
C GLU A 45 -18.80 12.46 -30.56
N LEU A 46 -17.62 12.45 -31.18
CA LEU A 46 -16.50 13.30 -30.83
C LEU A 46 -16.62 14.69 -31.51
N ALA A 47 -15.85 15.65 -31.02
CA ALA A 47 -15.83 17.02 -31.55
C ALA A 47 -15.30 17.09 -32.99
N ASP A 48 -14.52 16.11 -33.45
CA ASP A 48 -14.04 15.98 -34.84
C ASP A 48 -15.02 15.29 -35.76
N GLY A 49 -16.18 14.85 -35.26
CA GLY A 49 -17.20 14.12 -35.99
C GLY A 49 -17.02 12.60 -36.01
N SER A 50 -16.00 12.07 -35.40
CA SER A 50 -15.82 10.60 -35.22
C SER A 50 -16.92 10.03 -34.33
N VAL A 51 -17.31 8.76 -34.60
CA VAL A 51 -18.35 8.06 -33.82
C VAL A 51 -17.77 6.75 -33.29
N ILE A 52 -17.92 6.55 -32.00
CA ILE A 52 -17.55 5.32 -31.29
C ILE A 52 -18.83 4.66 -30.77
N LEU A 53 -18.94 3.34 -31.00
CA LEU A 53 -20.02 2.51 -30.48
C LEU A 53 -19.43 1.54 -29.46
N GLY A 54 -20.10 1.43 -28.31
CA GLY A 54 -19.63 0.54 -27.22
C GLY A 54 -20.51 0.62 -25.99
N GLU A 55 -20.01 0.11 -24.91
CA GLU A 55 -20.63 0.16 -23.58
C GLU A 55 -19.81 1.11 -22.70
N VAL A 56 -20.47 2.05 -22.00
CA VAL A 56 -19.80 2.94 -21.06
C VAL A 56 -19.48 2.12 -19.80
N LEU A 57 -18.20 1.94 -19.53
CA LEU A 57 -17.70 1.24 -18.35
C LEU A 57 -17.61 2.17 -17.16
N ASP A 58 -17.01 3.34 -17.36
CA ASP A 58 -16.75 4.31 -16.28
C ASP A 58 -16.65 5.73 -16.85
N ILE A 59 -16.93 6.71 -16.01
CA ILE A 59 -16.60 8.12 -16.21
C ILE A 59 -15.96 8.60 -14.91
N SER A 60 -14.66 8.84 -14.97
CA SER A 60 -13.88 9.30 -13.83
C SER A 60 -12.74 10.21 -14.28
N GLU A 61 -12.28 11.09 -13.40
CA GLU A 61 -11.13 11.97 -13.63
C GLU A 61 -11.17 12.76 -14.95
N GLY A 62 -12.38 13.12 -15.41
CA GLY A 62 -12.58 13.85 -16.68
C GLY A 62 -12.40 12.98 -17.93
N ARG A 63 -12.43 11.66 -17.81
CA ARG A 63 -12.34 10.68 -18.91
C ARG A 63 -13.55 9.76 -18.94
N VAL A 64 -13.82 9.17 -20.10
CA VAL A 64 -14.83 8.13 -20.30
C VAL A 64 -14.13 6.86 -20.79
N TRP A 65 -14.41 5.77 -20.14
CA TRP A 65 -13.96 4.42 -20.50
C TRP A 65 -15.07 3.68 -21.21
N VAL A 66 -14.77 3.10 -22.36
CA VAL A 66 -15.75 2.46 -23.23
C VAL A 66 -15.24 1.12 -23.72
N ALA A 67 -15.99 0.06 -23.43
CA ALA A 67 -15.74 -1.24 -24.06
C ALA A 67 -16.26 -1.24 -25.50
N THR A 68 -15.39 -1.53 -26.44
CA THR A 68 -15.73 -1.59 -27.87
C THR A 68 -15.57 -3.02 -28.40
N GLU A 69 -16.40 -3.40 -29.38
CA GLU A 69 -16.38 -4.76 -29.95
C GLU A 69 -15.05 -5.11 -30.64
N PHE A 70 -14.39 -4.12 -31.25
CA PHE A 70 -13.22 -4.40 -32.09
C PHE A 70 -11.91 -3.80 -31.58
N MET A 71 -11.97 -2.76 -30.72
CA MET A 71 -10.79 -2.05 -30.27
C MET A 71 -10.44 -2.39 -28.80
N GLY A 72 -11.27 -3.23 -28.12
CA GLY A 72 -11.17 -3.43 -26.68
C GLY A 72 -11.63 -2.18 -25.92
N ASP A 73 -11.11 -2.01 -24.71
CA ASP A 73 -11.42 -0.85 -23.87
C ASP A 73 -10.63 0.36 -24.37
N VAL A 74 -11.35 1.44 -24.64
CA VAL A 74 -10.78 2.73 -25.06
C VAL A 74 -11.20 3.80 -24.08
N ASP A 75 -10.29 4.70 -23.77
CA ASP A 75 -10.54 5.85 -22.93
C ASP A 75 -10.38 7.15 -23.72
N MET A 76 -11.16 8.15 -23.39
CA MET A 76 -11.12 9.46 -24.04
C MET A 76 -11.46 10.57 -23.09
N PRO A 77 -10.88 11.79 -23.25
CA PRO A 77 -11.24 12.92 -22.41
C PRO A 77 -12.68 13.36 -22.68
N LEU A 78 -13.44 13.64 -21.61
CA LEU A 78 -14.81 14.16 -21.70
C LEU A 78 -14.90 15.42 -22.57
N SER A 79 -13.87 16.27 -22.57
CA SER A 79 -13.78 17.47 -23.39
C SER A 79 -13.75 17.20 -24.92
N ALA A 80 -13.40 15.98 -25.33
CA ALA A 80 -13.44 15.57 -26.74
C ALA A 80 -14.83 15.10 -27.19
N ILE A 81 -15.77 14.91 -26.26
CA ILE A 81 -17.10 14.39 -26.53
C ILE A 81 -18.07 15.54 -26.81
N SER A 82 -18.66 15.57 -27.98
CA SER A 82 -19.73 16.51 -28.32
C SER A 82 -21.10 15.98 -27.93
N ARG A 83 -21.30 14.67 -28.02
CA ARG A 83 -22.54 14.00 -27.61
C ARG A 83 -22.24 12.57 -27.17
N LEU A 84 -22.81 12.14 -26.05
CA LEU A 84 -22.87 10.75 -25.64
C LEU A 84 -24.32 10.41 -25.33
N GLN A 85 -24.77 9.27 -25.83
CA GLN A 85 -26.08 8.72 -25.53
C GLN A 85 -25.94 7.23 -25.24
N SER A 86 -26.41 6.81 -24.08
CA SER A 86 -26.51 5.41 -23.69
C SER A 86 -27.90 5.14 -23.15
N ASP A 87 -28.47 4.01 -23.54
CA ASP A 87 -29.75 3.52 -23.04
C ASP A 87 -29.54 2.61 -21.78
N GLN A 88 -28.28 2.48 -21.36
CA GLN A 88 -27.91 1.74 -20.16
C GLN A 88 -28.19 2.60 -18.91
N SER A 89 -28.74 1.99 -17.86
CA SER A 89 -28.85 2.67 -16.58
C SER A 89 -27.47 2.87 -15.98
N ILE A 90 -27.20 4.07 -15.51
CA ILE A 90 -25.90 4.46 -14.95
C ILE A 90 -26.15 5.16 -13.62
N ASP A 91 -25.39 4.76 -12.60
CA ASP A 91 -25.32 5.48 -11.36
C ASP A 91 -24.19 6.53 -11.46
N LEU A 92 -24.50 7.78 -11.16
CA LEU A 92 -23.52 8.86 -11.11
C LEU A 92 -23.26 9.24 -9.66
N LEU A 93 -22.01 9.41 -9.29
CA LEU A 93 -21.59 10.07 -8.08
C LEU A 93 -21.13 11.48 -8.44
N THR A 94 -21.71 12.49 -7.79
CA THR A 94 -21.32 13.90 -8.00
C THR A 94 -20.12 14.27 -7.13
N THR A 95 -19.46 15.38 -7.46
CA THR A 95 -18.37 15.95 -6.63
C THR A 95 -18.85 16.31 -5.21
N ASP A 96 -20.13 16.67 -5.07
CA ASP A 96 -20.80 16.90 -3.77
C ASP A 96 -21.20 15.60 -3.07
N LYS A 97 -20.86 14.46 -3.69
CA LYS A 97 -21.10 13.12 -3.18
C LYS A 97 -22.57 12.71 -3.11
N GLU A 98 -23.40 13.29 -3.95
CA GLU A 98 -24.77 12.80 -4.19
C GLU A 98 -24.73 11.65 -5.21
N SER A 99 -25.47 10.59 -4.93
CA SER A 99 -25.63 9.45 -5.85
C SER A 99 -26.94 9.66 -6.65
N LEU A 100 -26.82 9.69 -7.97
CA LEU A 100 -27.92 9.87 -8.92
C LEU A 100 -28.03 8.63 -9.79
N ALA A 101 -29.15 7.90 -9.69
CA ALA A 101 -29.45 6.78 -10.56
C ALA A 101 -30.17 7.31 -11.81
N LEU A 102 -29.59 7.08 -12.99
CA LEU A 102 -30.15 7.47 -14.28
C LEU A 102 -30.58 6.24 -15.06
N SER A 103 -31.76 6.32 -15.68
CA SER A 103 -32.25 5.25 -16.57
C SER A 103 -31.54 5.27 -17.93
N SER A 104 -30.95 6.39 -18.30
CA SER A 104 -30.14 6.58 -19.51
C SER A 104 -29.14 7.72 -19.31
N LEU A 105 -27.96 7.60 -19.91
CA LEU A 105 -26.94 8.66 -19.89
C LEU A 105 -26.99 9.46 -21.19
N ARG A 106 -27.13 10.78 -21.09
CA ARG A 106 -27.02 11.72 -22.20
C ARG A 106 -26.07 12.84 -21.82
N VAL A 107 -25.02 13.03 -22.59
CA VAL A 107 -24.10 14.18 -22.47
C VAL A 107 -24.20 15.02 -23.74
N VAL A 108 -24.40 16.33 -23.61
CA VAL A 108 -24.49 17.25 -24.70
C VAL A 108 -23.72 18.53 -24.38
N ASN A 109 -22.69 18.84 -25.12
CA ASN A 109 -21.86 20.04 -24.97
C ASN A 109 -21.29 20.22 -23.52
N GLY A 110 -20.85 19.12 -22.89
CA GLY A 110 -20.27 19.15 -21.55
C GLY A 110 -21.28 19.20 -20.42
N GLU A 111 -22.56 18.97 -20.70
CA GLU A 111 -23.62 18.84 -19.69
C GLU A 111 -24.23 17.45 -19.71
N VAL A 112 -24.37 16.84 -18.56
CA VAL A 112 -25.15 15.61 -18.34
C VAL A 112 -26.62 16.00 -18.24
N VAL A 113 -27.46 15.41 -19.07
CA VAL A 113 -28.91 15.64 -19.03
C VAL A 113 -29.54 14.50 -18.21
N LEU A 114 -30.10 14.84 -17.07
CA LEU A 114 -30.75 13.90 -16.17
C LEU A 114 -32.15 13.50 -16.68
N ASP A 115 -32.73 12.43 -16.13
CA ASP A 115 -34.04 11.89 -16.55
C ASP A 115 -35.19 12.89 -16.41
N ASN A 116 -35.05 13.88 -15.54
CA ASN A 116 -36.03 14.97 -15.30
C ASN A 116 -35.76 16.24 -16.15
N ASP A 117 -34.91 16.14 -17.18
CA ASP A 117 -34.41 17.24 -18.04
C ASP A 117 -33.60 18.31 -17.28
N HIS A 118 -33.27 18.11 -16.00
CA HIS A 118 -32.26 18.90 -15.31
C HIS A 118 -30.87 18.63 -15.91
N ARG A 119 -30.03 19.64 -15.88
CA ARG A 119 -28.66 19.55 -16.40
C ARG A 119 -27.67 19.72 -15.28
N LEU A 120 -26.68 18.85 -15.28
CA LEU A 120 -25.54 18.86 -14.41
C LEU A 120 -24.29 19.13 -15.27
N SER A 121 -23.40 20.02 -14.83
CA SER A 121 -22.12 20.15 -15.52
C SER A 121 -21.35 18.85 -15.43
N ILE A 122 -20.65 18.48 -16.50
CA ILE A 122 -19.80 17.30 -16.49
C ILE A 122 -18.70 17.38 -15.43
N ASP A 123 -18.25 18.59 -15.10
CA ASP A 123 -17.26 18.84 -14.04
C ASP A 123 -17.80 18.59 -12.62
N GLU A 124 -19.13 18.43 -12.49
CA GLU A 124 -19.78 18.06 -11.23
C GLU A 124 -19.95 16.55 -11.09
N VAL A 125 -19.60 15.77 -12.12
CA VAL A 125 -19.57 14.30 -12.09
C VAL A 125 -18.20 13.87 -11.57
N ASP A 126 -18.19 13.10 -10.49
CA ASP A 126 -16.98 12.53 -9.90
C ASP A 126 -16.69 11.15 -10.53
N VAL A 127 -17.68 10.24 -10.45
CA VAL A 127 -17.58 8.87 -10.96
C VAL A 127 -18.92 8.42 -11.55
N ALA A 128 -18.89 7.64 -12.67
CA ALA A 128 -20.05 6.89 -13.15
C ALA A 128 -19.88 5.41 -12.81
N ASN A 129 -20.97 4.74 -12.46
CA ASN A 129 -20.99 3.37 -11.94
C ASN A 129 -20.04 3.18 -10.74
N PRO A 130 -20.17 4.02 -9.68
CA PRO A 130 -19.26 3.98 -8.56
C PRO A 130 -19.29 2.60 -7.88
N GLU A 131 -18.13 2.13 -7.47
CA GLU A 131 -18.03 0.96 -6.62
C GLU A 131 -18.72 1.20 -5.27
N GLU A 132 -19.10 0.14 -4.57
CA GLU A 132 -19.85 0.26 -3.30
C GLU A 132 -19.13 1.13 -2.28
N TRP A 133 -17.79 1.04 -2.20
CA TRP A 133 -16.97 1.82 -1.28
C TRP A 133 -16.98 3.34 -1.61
N GLU A 134 -17.05 3.71 -2.89
CA GLU A 134 -17.15 5.11 -3.34
C GLU A 134 -18.49 5.74 -2.96
N THR A 135 -19.55 4.94 -2.87
CA THR A 135 -20.85 5.38 -2.34
C THR A 135 -20.92 5.40 -0.83
N GLY A 136 -19.84 5.01 -0.15
CA GLY A 136 -19.75 4.93 1.32
C GLY A 136 -20.24 3.63 1.91
N LYS A 137 -20.33 2.55 1.11
CA LYS A 137 -20.69 1.19 1.53
C LYS A 137 -19.48 0.27 1.38
N GLY A 138 -18.96 -0.26 2.49
CA GLY A 138 -17.81 -1.19 2.43
C GLY A 138 -16.46 -0.49 2.26
N TYR A 139 -15.46 -1.26 1.83
CA TYR A 139 -14.06 -0.86 1.70
C TYR A 139 -13.48 -1.35 0.39
N HIS A 140 -12.71 -0.50 -0.27
CA HIS A 140 -11.77 -0.91 -1.29
C HIS A 140 -10.54 -1.52 -0.61
N ILE A 141 -10.17 -2.73 -1.01
CA ILE A 141 -9.07 -3.46 -0.38
C ILE A 141 -7.94 -3.59 -1.37
N THR A 142 -6.83 -2.96 -1.08
CA THR A 142 -5.60 -3.09 -1.85
C THR A 142 -4.49 -3.60 -0.95
N GLY A 143 -3.49 -4.21 -1.55
CA GLY A 143 -2.37 -4.66 -0.76
C GLY A 143 -1.26 -5.26 -1.60
N ARG A 144 -0.22 -5.65 -0.90
CA ARG A 144 0.93 -6.32 -1.48
C ARG A 144 1.59 -7.22 -0.46
N VAL A 145 2.17 -8.29 -0.95
CA VAL A 145 3.11 -9.11 -0.21
C VAL A 145 4.38 -9.26 -1.05
N THR A 146 5.53 -8.99 -0.44
CA THR A 146 6.82 -9.15 -1.11
C THR A 146 7.75 -10.03 -0.29
N SER A 147 8.63 -10.74 -0.96
CA SER A 147 9.62 -11.62 -0.34
C SER A 147 10.96 -11.48 -1.04
N ALA A 148 12.03 -11.58 -0.26
CA ALA A 148 13.38 -11.77 -0.75
C ALA A 148 13.97 -13.02 -0.08
N PHE A 149 14.58 -13.88 -0.90
CA PHE A 149 15.32 -15.04 -0.44
C PHE A 149 16.74 -14.94 -0.98
N GLU A 150 17.71 -15.16 -0.12
CA GLU A 150 19.10 -15.22 -0.53
C GLU A 150 19.76 -16.47 0.06
N PHE A 151 20.42 -17.23 -0.79
CA PHE A 151 21.18 -18.41 -0.40
C PHE A 151 22.59 -18.31 -0.97
N ASN A 152 23.54 -17.90 -0.16
CA ASN A 152 24.95 -17.88 -0.53
C ASN A 152 25.62 -19.16 -0.05
N ARG A 153 26.48 -19.74 -0.91
CA ARG A 153 27.28 -20.92 -0.59
C ARG A 153 28.71 -20.68 -1.07
N GLY A 154 29.69 -21.02 -0.23
CA GLY A 154 31.10 -20.86 -0.57
C GLY A 154 31.97 -20.55 0.63
N ASN A 155 32.72 -19.46 0.58
CA ASN A 155 33.59 -19.04 1.69
C ASN A 155 32.79 -18.57 2.91
N THR A 156 31.56 -18.08 2.69
CA THR A 156 30.57 -17.78 3.71
C THR A 156 29.23 -18.29 3.21
N ASP A 157 28.61 -19.17 3.98
CA ASP A 157 27.28 -19.66 3.70
C ASP A 157 26.28 -18.77 4.46
N THR A 158 25.29 -18.19 3.74
CA THR A 158 24.26 -17.33 4.32
C THR A 158 22.89 -17.72 3.80
N ASP A 159 21.94 -17.85 4.69
CA ASP A 159 20.54 -18.04 4.41
C ASP A 159 19.77 -16.81 4.93
N GLN A 160 19.01 -16.15 4.05
CA GLN A 160 18.23 -14.94 4.39
C GLN A 160 16.81 -15.07 3.89
N LEU A 161 15.86 -14.67 4.74
CA LEU A 161 14.45 -14.53 4.42
C LEU A 161 13.97 -13.15 4.84
N ASN A 162 13.38 -12.42 3.90
CA ASN A 162 12.66 -11.17 4.17
C ASN A 162 11.24 -11.30 3.66
N LEU A 163 10.27 -10.84 4.46
CA LEU A 163 8.87 -10.76 4.10
C LEU A 163 8.34 -9.37 4.43
N ASP A 164 7.58 -8.79 3.53
CA ASP A 164 6.81 -7.57 3.75
C ASP A 164 5.37 -7.80 3.37
N LEU A 165 4.47 -7.25 4.15
CA LEU A 165 3.04 -7.17 3.89
C LEU A 165 2.57 -5.74 4.07
N GLU A 166 1.78 -5.25 3.13
CA GLU A 166 0.98 -4.03 3.30
C GLU A 166 -0.44 -4.30 2.82
N THR A 167 -1.43 -3.96 3.64
CA THR A 167 -2.85 -4.01 3.27
C THR A 167 -3.50 -2.70 3.65
N ILE A 168 -4.28 -2.14 2.73
CA ILE A 168 -5.01 -0.89 2.90
C ILE A 168 -6.48 -1.20 2.63
N LEU A 169 -7.32 -0.89 3.59
CA LEU A 169 -8.77 -0.88 3.47
C LEU A 169 -9.20 0.58 3.49
N GLU A 170 -9.67 1.09 2.37
CA GLU A 170 -10.10 2.49 2.23
C GLU A 170 -11.58 2.57 1.94
N SER A 171 -12.29 3.36 2.72
CA SER A 171 -13.65 3.78 2.47
C SER A 171 -13.68 5.28 2.17
N ARG A 172 -14.86 5.78 1.83
CA ARG A 172 -15.07 7.22 1.63
C ARG A 172 -14.78 8.06 2.90
N ARG A 173 -14.84 7.46 4.10
CA ARG A 173 -14.74 8.17 5.38
C ARG A 173 -13.47 7.88 6.14
N ASP A 174 -12.89 6.73 5.90
CA ASP A 174 -11.76 6.25 6.69
C ASP A 174 -10.87 5.31 5.92
N ARG A 175 -9.68 5.09 6.47
CA ARG A 175 -8.70 4.18 5.92
C ARG A 175 -8.02 3.42 7.06
N ILE A 176 -7.93 2.11 6.90
CA ILE A 176 -7.15 1.23 7.77
C ILE A 176 -5.94 0.77 6.98
N THR A 177 -4.75 0.93 7.53
CA THR A 177 -3.51 0.43 6.94
C THR A 177 -2.84 -0.52 7.92
N VAL A 178 -2.47 -1.69 7.46
CA VAL A 178 -1.66 -2.65 8.22
C VAL A 178 -0.38 -2.93 7.42
N ARG A 179 0.76 -2.81 8.08
CA ARG A 179 2.08 -3.18 7.55
C ARG A 179 2.74 -4.17 8.49
N ALA A 180 3.41 -5.15 7.93
CA ALA A 180 4.23 -6.10 8.68
C ALA A 180 5.51 -6.40 7.91
N ASP A 181 6.62 -6.38 8.61
CA ASP A 181 7.95 -6.69 8.10
C ASP A 181 8.54 -7.80 8.97
N TYR A 182 9.24 -8.75 8.34
CA TYR A 182 9.95 -9.83 9.00
C TYR A 182 11.27 -10.09 8.31
N GLU A 183 12.33 -10.25 9.08
CA GLU A 183 13.65 -10.61 8.61
C GLU A 183 14.28 -11.67 9.50
N ASP A 184 14.78 -12.72 8.87
CA ASP A 184 15.60 -13.78 9.50
C ASP A 184 16.83 -14.02 8.62
N THR A 185 18.01 -13.88 9.20
CA THR A 185 19.28 -14.12 8.51
C THR A 185 20.18 -14.97 9.37
N SER A 186 20.78 -15.99 8.79
CA SER A 186 21.75 -16.87 9.45
C SER A 186 22.98 -17.03 8.59
N SER A 187 24.14 -17.01 9.22
CA SER A 187 25.42 -17.37 8.59
C SER A 187 25.89 -18.74 9.10
N ILE A 188 26.41 -19.58 8.21
CA ILE A 188 27.01 -20.87 8.56
C ILE A 188 28.51 -20.64 8.70
N VAL A 189 29.01 -20.85 9.91
CA VAL A 189 30.42 -20.68 10.26
C VAL A 189 31.04 -22.03 10.66
N GLU A 190 32.31 -22.23 10.33
CA GLU A 190 33.05 -23.39 10.84
C GLU A 190 33.60 -23.07 12.23
N VAL A 191 33.23 -23.87 13.21
CA VAL A 191 33.76 -23.80 14.58
C VAL A 191 34.45 -25.12 14.91
N LEU A 192 35.45 -25.09 15.78
CA LEU A 192 36.07 -26.31 16.29
C LEU A 192 35.24 -26.84 17.45
N ASP A 193 34.89 -28.11 17.40
CA ASP A 193 34.26 -28.79 18.52
C ASP A 193 35.26 -29.09 19.65
N ASP A 194 34.82 -29.68 20.76
CA ASP A 194 35.66 -30.03 21.91
C ASP A 194 36.74 -31.03 21.57
N SER A 195 36.66 -31.74 20.44
CA SER A 195 37.67 -32.67 19.93
C SER A 195 38.68 -32.01 18.99
N GLY A 196 38.48 -30.75 18.62
CA GLY A 196 39.28 -30.01 17.64
C GLY A 196 38.88 -30.29 16.19
N ALA A 197 37.76 -30.97 15.95
CA ALA A 197 37.23 -31.16 14.60
C ALA A 197 36.41 -29.94 14.16
N ALA A 198 36.55 -29.52 12.89
CA ALA A 198 35.74 -28.48 12.29
C ALA A 198 34.32 -28.98 12.10
N VAL A 199 33.35 -28.25 12.66
CA VAL A 199 31.90 -28.49 12.51
C VAL A 199 31.23 -27.22 12.01
N SER A 200 30.33 -27.36 11.06
CA SER A 200 29.53 -26.22 10.58
C SER A 200 28.42 -25.93 11.58
N GLN A 201 28.34 -24.68 11.99
CA GLN A 201 27.31 -24.19 12.90
C GLN A 201 26.56 -22.99 12.28
N SER A 202 25.22 -23.06 12.27
CA SER A 202 24.39 -21.92 11.88
C SER A 202 24.35 -20.93 13.03
N GLN A 203 24.69 -19.67 12.73
CA GLN A 203 24.67 -18.56 13.67
C GLN A 203 23.71 -17.49 13.13
N PRO A 204 22.60 -17.19 13.85
CA PRO A 204 21.72 -16.08 13.48
C PRO A 204 22.48 -14.76 13.48
N THR A 205 22.19 -13.91 12.48
CA THR A 205 22.77 -12.58 12.31
C THR A 205 21.72 -11.48 12.19
N ALA A 206 20.46 -11.83 11.88
CA ALA A 206 19.29 -10.96 12.04
C ALA A 206 18.09 -11.81 12.48
N ASP A 207 17.27 -11.29 13.38
CA ASP A 207 15.96 -11.82 13.77
C ASP A 207 15.14 -10.63 14.26
N ASN A 208 14.37 -10.05 13.35
CA ASN A 208 13.54 -8.89 13.67
C ASN A 208 12.18 -8.97 12.98
N TRP A 209 11.20 -8.31 13.58
CA TRP A 209 9.90 -8.10 12.98
C TRP A 209 9.28 -6.79 13.44
N GLN A 210 8.42 -6.24 12.61
CA GLN A 210 7.61 -5.06 12.93
C GLN A 210 6.19 -5.24 12.40
N VAL A 211 5.20 -4.76 13.16
CA VAL A 211 3.81 -4.62 12.74
C VAL A 211 3.33 -3.23 13.08
N VAL A 212 2.73 -2.54 12.10
CA VAL A 212 2.18 -1.20 12.26
C VAL A 212 0.75 -1.19 11.76
N GLY A 213 -0.17 -0.76 12.62
CA GLY A 213 -1.55 -0.47 12.28
C GLY A 213 -1.82 1.03 12.30
N LYS A 214 -2.56 1.54 11.32
CA LYS A 214 -3.01 2.93 11.25
C LYS A 214 -4.50 2.96 10.98
N TYR A 215 -5.20 3.90 11.62
CA TYR A 215 -6.58 4.26 11.31
C TYR A 215 -6.64 5.75 11.03
N ASP A 216 -7.13 6.13 9.86
CA ASP A 216 -7.31 7.51 9.40
C ASP A 216 -8.79 7.80 9.23
N TYR A 217 -9.29 8.88 9.78
CA TYR A 217 -10.63 9.41 9.59
C TYR A 217 -10.57 10.69 8.76
N PHE A 218 -11.16 10.68 7.56
CA PHE A 218 -11.17 11.81 6.63
C PHE A 218 -12.14 12.91 7.11
N LEU A 219 -11.68 14.14 7.05
CA LEU A 219 -12.50 15.33 7.41
C LEU A 219 -13.38 15.75 6.21
N GLU A 220 -14.11 16.86 6.34
CA GLU A 220 -14.92 17.42 5.26
C GLU A 220 -14.13 17.63 3.96
N ASP A 221 -12.92 18.20 4.04
CA ASP A 221 -11.93 18.15 2.97
C ASP A 221 -11.17 16.82 3.12
N PRO A 222 -11.39 15.83 2.25
CA PRO A 222 -10.79 14.49 2.39
C PRO A 222 -9.27 14.47 2.22
N ARG A 223 -8.67 15.61 1.87
CA ARG A 223 -7.21 15.77 1.93
C ARG A 223 -6.71 15.90 3.35
N ASN A 224 -7.56 16.27 4.30
CA ASN A 224 -7.22 16.37 5.71
C ASN A 224 -7.82 15.19 6.48
N TYR A 225 -7.04 14.60 7.38
CA TYR A 225 -7.49 13.48 8.18
C TYR A 225 -6.91 13.50 9.59
N LEU A 226 -7.63 12.91 10.52
CA LEU A 226 -7.17 12.61 11.86
C LEU A 226 -6.91 11.12 11.95
N GLY A 227 -5.81 10.74 12.54
CA GLY A 227 -5.48 9.33 12.65
C GLY A 227 -4.89 8.95 13.99
N VAL A 228 -4.79 7.65 14.18
CA VAL A 228 -4.03 7.02 15.25
C VAL A 228 -3.16 5.93 14.65
N ASN A 229 -1.91 5.84 15.11
CA ASN A 229 -1.01 4.76 14.77
C ASN A 229 -0.69 3.92 16.01
N LEU A 230 -0.44 2.65 15.77
CA LEU A 230 -0.02 1.67 16.75
C LEU A 230 1.06 0.80 16.10
N GLY A 231 2.18 0.64 16.76
CA GLY A 231 3.24 -0.22 16.25
C GLY A 231 3.84 -1.11 17.33
N PHE A 232 4.28 -2.27 16.89
CA PHE A 232 5.03 -3.24 17.69
C PHE A 232 6.22 -3.71 16.89
N SER A 233 7.37 -3.85 17.53
CA SER A 233 8.56 -4.40 16.93
C SER A 233 9.38 -5.19 17.94
N HIS A 234 10.17 -6.10 17.42
CA HIS A 234 11.18 -6.89 18.10
C HIS A 234 12.45 -6.88 17.26
N ASP A 235 13.60 -6.82 17.89
CA ASP A 235 14.90 -6.96 17.23
C ASP A 235 15.91 -7.52 18.22
N GLN A 236 16.22 -8.81 18.07
CA GLN A 236 17.14 -9.51 18.96
C GLN A 236 18.54 -8.90 18.92
N PHE A 237 18.98 -8.41 17.77
CA PHE A 237 20.34 -7.90 17.56
C PHE A 237 20.49 -6.44 17.99
N ALA A 238 19.39 -5.67 18.02
CA ALA A 238 19.31 -4.35 18.62
C ALA A 238 19.05 -4.36 20.14
N ASP A 239 19.04 -5.53 20.80
CA ASP A 239 18.69 -5.73 22.22
C ASP A 239 17.23 -5.39 22.56
N ILE A 240 16.33 -5.31 21.56
CA ILE A 240 14.92 -4.97 21.75
C ILE A 240 14.08 -6.24 21.88
N ASP A 241 13.58 -6.53 23.09
CA ASP A 241 12.60 -7.60 23.32
C ASP A 241 11.24 -7.19 22.74
N ARG A 242 10.81 -5.99 23.05
CA ARG A 242 9.59 -5.40 22.49
C ARG A 242 9.67 -3.88 22.49
N ARG A 243 9.39 -3.26 21.38
CA ARG A 243 9.10 -1.84 21.30
C ARG A 243 7.67 -1.63 20.85
N SER A 244 6.91 -0.84 21.59
CA SER A 244 5.56 -0.45 21.21
C SER A 244 5.45 1.06 21.14
N TYR A 245 4.60 1.55 20.24
CA TYR A 245 4.24 2.96 20.21
C TYR A 245 2.77 3.13 19.83
N ILE A 246 2.18 4.18 20.36
CA ILE A 246 0.83 4.61 20.02
C ILE A 246 0.79 6.13 19.96
N GLY A 247 0.06 6.69 18.99
CA GLY A 247 -0.07 8.14 18.92
C GLY A 247 -1.13 8.63 17.97
N PRO A 248 -1.89 9.66 18.37
CA PRO A 248 -2.74 10.41 17.47
C PRO A 248 -1.93 11.36 16.59
N TYR A 249 -2.43 11.62 15.38
CA TYR A 249 -1.82 12.56 14.44
C TYR A 249 -2.88 13.26 13.59
N PHE A 250 -2.49 14.40 13.03
CA PHE A 250 -3.16 15.05 11.92
C PHE A 250 -2.37 14.82 10.64
N GLY A 251 -3.05 14.42 9.59
CA GLY A 251 -2.47 14.19 8.28
C GLY A 251 -3.09 15.05 7.19
N ARG A 252 -2.32 15.34 6.16
CA ARG A 252 -2.76 16.05 4.97
C ARG A 252 -2.15 15.48 3.72
N LYS A 253 -3.00 15.16 2.74
CA LYS A 253 -2.61 14.86 1.36
C LYS A 253 -2.20 16.18 0.70
N LEU A 254 -0.91 16.45 0.58
CA LEU A 254 -0.37 17.71 0.03
C LEU A 254 -0.44 17.73 -1.50
N LEU A 255 -0.19 16.58 -2.13
CA LEU A 255 -0.32 16.37 -3.57
C LEU A 255 -1.17 15.12 -3.80
N THR A 256 -2.15 15.24 -4.70
CA THR A 256 -3.13 14.18 -4.99
C THR A 256 -3.29 13.98 -6.50
N ARG A 257 -2.22 14.19 -7.27
CA ARG A 257 -2.25 13.95 -8.71
C ARG A 257 -2.13 12.45 -8.98
N GLU A 258 -2.64 11.97 -10.09
CA GLU A 258 -2.53 10.57 -10.50
C GLU A 258 -1.07 10.09 -10.54
N ASP A 259 -0.19 10.93 -11.11
CA ASP A 259 1.22 10.63 -11.30
C ASP A 259 2.08 10.95 -10.08
N LEU A 260 1.57 11.73 -9.10
CA LEU A 260 2.34 12.19 -7.94
C LEU A 260 1.44 12.36 -6.70
N LYS A 261 1.68 11.55 -5.70
CA LYS A 261 1.03 11.62 -4.39
C LYS A 261 2.07 11.98 -3.33
N PHE A 262 1.70 12.87 -2.41
CA PHE A 262 2.57 13.23 -1.29
C PHE A 262 1.74 13.59 -0.07
N ASP A 263 1.95 12.85 1.03
CA ASP A 263 1.26 13.00 2.29
C ASP A 263 2.23 13.41 3.40
N ALA A 264 1.77 14.26 4.31
CA ALA A 264 2.49 14.63 5.52
C ALA A 264 1.60 14.44 6.75
N GLU A 265 2.17 13.90 7.82
CA GLU A 265 1.49 13.63 9.08
C GLU A 265 2.31 14.20 10.24
N LEU A 266 1.63 14.85 11.18
CA LEU A 266 2.23 15.40 12.38
C LEU A 266 1.39 15.00 13.59
N GLY A 267 2.02 14.46 14.61
CA GLY A 267 1.35 14.00 15.82
C GLY A 267 2.26 13.89 17.01
N VAL A 268 1.75 13.21 18.02
CA VAL A 268 2.51 12.84 19.21
C VAL A 268 2.43 11.34 19.38
N SER A 269 3.49 10.74 19.88
CA SER A 269 3.54 9.29 20.14
C SER A 269 4.12 9.04 21.52
N TYR A 270 3.55 8.06 22.22
CA TYR A 270 4.17 7.46 23.38
C TYR A 270 4.87 6.20 22.93
N VAL A 271 6.15 6.07 23.25
CA VAL A 271 7.02 4.94 22.91
C VAL A 271 7.42 4.26 24.22
N ASP A 272 7.33 2.94 24.22
CA ASP A 272 7.72 2.07 25.32
C ASP A 272 8.61 0.95 24.76
N THR A 273 9.79 0.79 25.34
CA THR A 273 10.79 -0.18 24.87
C THR A 273 11.24 -1.03 26.04
N ASP A 274 10.97 -2.32 25.97
CA ASP A 274 11.53 -3.36 26.83
C ASP A 274 12.79 -3.88 26.12
N PHE A 275 13.93 -3.84 26.79
CA PHE A 275 15.18 -4.38 26.27
C PHE A 275 15.43 -5.80 26.79
N LEU A 276 16.21 -6.59 26.03
CA LEU A 276 16.59 -7.95 26.44
C LEU A 276 17.57 -7.95 27.62
N THR A 277 18.52 -7.00 27.64
CA THR A 277 19.59 -6.94 28.61
C THR A 277 19.80 -5.55 29.22
N SER A 278 19.40 -4.49 28.53
CA SER A 278 19.51 -3.10 28.98
C SER A 278 18.31 -2.68 29.84
N GLU A 279 18.37 -1.51 30.48
CA GLU A 279 17.23 -0.94 31.21
C GLU A 279 16.13 -0.49 30.25
N ASP A 280 14.88 -0.80 30.62
CA ASP A 280 13.70 -0.39 29.85
C ASP A 280 13.57 1.13 29.80
N ASP A 281 13.06 1.64 28.69
CA ASP A 281 12.89 3.09 28.47
C ASP A 281 11.52 3.43 27.90
N SER A 282 10.99 4.57 28.30
CA SER A 282 9.76 5.08 27.71
C SER A 282 9.77 6.60 27.61
N TYR A 283 9.20 7.13 26.54
CA TYR A 283 9.15 8.57 26.31
C TYR A 283 7.95 8.99 25.48
N THR A 284 7.66 10.28 25.54
CA THR A 284 6.73 10.93 24.61
C THR A 284 7.54 11.66 23.54
N GLY A 285 7.15 11.50 22.28
CA GLY A 285 7.81 12.10 21.13
C GLY A 285 6.84 12.84 20.21
N ILE A 286 7.39 13.73 19.37
CA ILE A 286 6.70 14.29 18.21
C ILE A 286 6.90 13.32 17.04
N ASN A 287 5.79 12.95 16.42
CA ASN A 287 5.77 12.06 15.25
C ASN A 287 5.59 12.92 13.99
N LEU A 288 6.54 12.83 13.06
CA LEU A 288 6.48 13.48 11.74
C LEU A 288 6.72 12.42 10.66
N ASN A 289 5.70 12.12 9.86
CA ASN A 289 5.79 11.16 8.77
C ASN A 289 5.57 11.86 7.44
N LEU A 290 6.35 11.47 6.44
CA LEU A 290 6.21 11.88 5.06
C LEU A 290 6.13 10.64 4.18
N THR A 291 5.18 10.63 3.26
CA THR A 291 5.03 9.53 2.29
C THR A 291 4.85 10.15 0.90
N GLY A 292 5.60 9.66 -0.05
CA GLY A 292 5.52 10.10 -1.45
C GLY A 292 5.54 8.92 -2.40
N GLU A 293 4.77 9.02 -3.47
CA GLU A 293 4.79 8.07 -4.57
C GLU A 293 4.62 8.81 -5.90
N THR A 294 5.39 8.42 -6.91
CA THR A 294 5.22 8.93 -8.27
C THR A 294 5.29 7.79 -9.28
N GLN A 295 4.48 7.91 -10.33
CA GLN A 295 4.44 6.96 -11.43
C GLN A 295 5.13 7.57 -12.65
N LEU A 296 5.99 6.79 -13.28
CA LEU A 296 6.75 7.17 -14.47
C LEU A 296 6.49 6.16 -15.60
N PHE A 297 6.64 6.63 -16.84
CA PHE A 297 6.48 5.80 -18.05
C PHE A 297 5.13 5.08 -18.10
N ASP A 298 4.04 5.83 -17.91
CA ASP A 298 2.66 5.32 -17.90
C ASP A 298 2.45 4.16 -16.90
N GLY A 299 3.03 4.32 -15.70
CA GLY A 299 2.90 3.33 -14.61
C GLY A 299 3.87 2.15 -14.68
N ALA A 300 4.73 2.06 -15.71
CA ALA A 300 5.73 0.98 -15.81
C ALA A 300 6.80 1.03 -14.69
N LEU A 301 6.97 2.18 -14.06
CA LEU A 301 7.86 2.38 -12.93
C LEU A 301 7.18 3.25 -11.87
N LYS A 302 7.12 2.75 -10.63
CA LYS A 302 6.67 3.52 -9.47
C LYS A 302 7.84 3.79 -8.56
N LEU A 303 8.10 5.08 -8.25
CA LEU A 303 9.06 5.47 -7.22
C LEU A 303 8.30 5.82 -5.95
N TYR A 304 8.82 5.42 -4.81
CA TYR A 304 8.23 5.74 -3.52
C TYR A 304 9.29 6.17 -2.50
N PHE A 305 8.82 6.99 -1.58
CA PHE A 305 9.59 7.51 -0.47
C PHE A 305 8.75 7.43 0.81
N ARG A 306 9.37 7.02 1.89
CA ARG A 306 8.77 7.02 3.22
C ARG A 306 9.77 7.52 4.24
N GLN A 307 9.35 8.47 5.06
CA GLN A 307 10.12 8.98 6.18
C GLN A 307 9.27 8.91 7.43
N VAL A 308 9.76 8.25 8.46
CA VAL A 308 9.14 8.19 9.79
C VAL A 308 10.11 8.76 10.80
N ASN A 309 9.70 9.79 11.53
CA ASN A 309 10.51 10.40 12.57
C ASN A 309 9.72 10.42 13.88
N ILE A 310 10.36 9.98 14.97
CA ILE A 310 9.85 10.12 16.33
C ILE A 310 10.89 10.90 17.11
N LEU A 311 10.63 12.17 17.34
CA LEU A 311 11.53 13.08 18.05
C LEU A 311 11.28 12.94 19.56
N ASN A 312 12.22 12.36 20.29
CA ASN A 312 12.12 12.19 21.73
C ASN A 312 12.18 13.55 22.44
N LEU A 313 11.09 13.94 23.11
CA LEU A 313 11.00 15.24 23.81
C LEU A 313 11.85 15.30 25.08
N SER A 314 12.21 14.17 25.66
CA SER A 314 13.07 14.09 26.85
C SER A 314 14.54 14.15 26.48
N SER A 315 14.93 13.58 25.33
CA SER A 315 16.30 13.58 24.83
C SER A 315 16.31 13.52 23.31
N MET A 316 16.54 14.64 22.66
CA MET A 316 16.57 14.73 21.19
C MET A 316 17.62 13.82 20.55
N GLU A 317 18.66 13.47 21.28
CA GLU A 317 19.72 12.55 20.82
C GLU A 317 19.23 11.09 20.69
N GLN A 318 18.13 10.76 21.36
CA GLN A 318 17.50 9.44 21.38
C GLN A 318 16.29 9.37 20.43
N SER A 319 16.24 10.24 19.43
CA SER A 319 15.18 10.24 18.42
C SER A 319 15.38 9.10 17.42
N ILE A 320 14.27 8.67 16.82
CA ILE A 320 14.21 7.61 15.79
C ILE A 320 13.94 8.26 14.45
N TYR A 321 14.72 7.87 13.42
CA TYR A 321 14.56 8.29 12.03
C TYR A 321 14.63 7.07 11.13
N ARG A 322 13.57 6.82 10.36
CA ARG A 322 13.52 5.73 9.38
C ARG A 322 13.24 6.31 8.00
N THR A 323 14.13 6.05 7.08
CA THR A 323 14.04 6.50 5.70
C THR A 323 14.01 5.30 4.77
N THR A 324 13.00 5.24 3.91
CA THR A 324 12.89 4.22 2.88
C THR A 324 12.69 4.89 1.54
N VAL A 325 13.46 4.49 0.54
CA VAL A 325 13.33 4.92 -0.85
C VAL A 325 13.32 3.67 -1.71
N GLY A 326 12.41 3.59 -2.65
CA GLY A 326 12.36 2.41 -3.49
C GLY A 326 11.72 2.66 -4.84
N MET A 327 11.88 1.65 -5.68
CA MET A 327 11.27 1.57 -7.00
C MET A 327 10.58 0.23 -7.18
N ARG A 328 9.43 0.25 -7.85
CA ARG A 328 8.63 -0.93 -8.16
C ARG A 328 8.39 -0.99 -9.65
N PHE A 329 8.45 -2.19 -10.17
CA PHE A 329 8.20 -2.52 -11.57
C PHE A 329 7.01 -3.47 -11.60
N PRO A 330 5.80 -3.00 -11.92
CA PRO A 330 4.66 -3.88 -12.14
C PRO A 330 4.97 -4.88 -13.26
N LEU A 331 4.64 -6.14 -13.03
CA LEU A 331 4.79 -7.25 -13.96
C LEU A 331 3.39 -7.76 -14.33
N LEU A 332 3.34 -8.85 -15.11
CA LEU A 332 2.06 -9.46 -15.49
C LEU A 332 1.42 -10.19 -14.29
N PHE A 333 0.09 -10.27 -14.30
CA PHE A 333 -0.72 -11.03 -13.33
C PHE A 333 -0.59 -10.58 -11.87
N GLY A 334 -0.44 -9.27 -11.63
CA GLY A 334 -0.31 -8.74 -10.27
C GLY A 334 1.06 -8.95 -9.61
N LEU A 335 2.02 -9.55 -10.34
CA LEU A 335 3.38 -9.65 -9.86
C LEU A 335 4.08 -8.29 -9.92
N GLU A 336 5.02 -8.05 -9.01
CA GLU A 336 5.92 -6.90 -9.06
C GLU A 336 7.35 -7.29 -8.69
N ALA A 337 8.32 -6.59 -9.24
CA ALA A 337 9.70 -6.58 -8.77
C ALA A 337 9.97 -5.23 -8.11
N ALA A 338 10.75 -5.22 -7.03
CA ALA A 338 11.11 -4.00 -6.32
C ALA A 338 12.59 -3.97 -5.96
N ALA A 339 13.13 -2.74 -5.92
CA ALA A 339 14.41 -2.43 -5.30
C ALA A 339 14.20 -1.33 -4.27
N GLU A 340 14.69 -1.55 -3.05
CA GLU A 340 14.46 -0.68 -1.90
C GLU A 340 15.77 -0.44 -1.15
N ALA A 341 16.05 0.81 -0.80
CA ALA A 341 17.10 1.20 0.12
C ALA A 341 16.45 1.78 1.39
N SER A 342 16.90 1.33 2.54
CA SER A 342 16.49 1.84 3.84
C SER A 342 17.67 2.30 4.67
N ALA A 343 17.42 3.27 5.55
CA ALA A 343 18.35 3.75 6.57
C ALA A 343 17.54 4.03 7.84
N ASP A 344 17.79 3.24 8.87
CA ASP A 344 17.10 3.27 10.14
C ASP A 344 18.06 3.73 11.23
N TYR A 345 17.85 4.94 11.74
CA TYR A 345 18.64 5.50 12.84
C TYR A 345 17.82 5.46 14.13
N ASP A 346 18.37 4.81 15.15
CA ASP A 346 17.85 4.76 16.52
C ASP A 346 18.85 5.42 17.47
N GLY A 347 18.60 6.68 17.85
CA GLY A 347 19.44 7.41 18.78
C GLY A 347 19.45 6.82 20.20
N GLY A 348 18.37 6.08 20.57
CA GLY A 348 18.19 5.38 21.83
C GLY A 348 18.62 3.93 21.82
N ALA A 349 19.43 3.51 20.83
CA ALA A 349 19.98 2.16 20.77
C ALA A 349 20.73 1.79 22.06
N ALA A 350 20.63 0.52 22.47
CA ALA A 350 21.29 0.00 23.66
C ALA A 350 22.81 0.20 23.62
N GLU A 351 23.45 0.25 24.78
CA GLU A 351 24.91 0.45 24.87
C GLU A 351 25.66 -0.67 24.13
N GLY A 352 26.58 -0.27 23.24
CA GLY A 352 27.37 -1.20 22.42
C GLY A 352 26.67 -1.68 21.15
N LYS A 353 25.50 -1.15 20.83
CA LYS A 353 24.80 -1.41 19.56
C LYS A 353 25.01 -0.25 18.59
N ASP A 354 25.02 -0.56 17.29
CA ASP A 354 25.04 0.45 16.25
C ASP A 354 23.71 1.23 16.24
N LYS A 355 23.81 2.51 15.96
CA LYS A 355 22.65 3.41 15.89
C LYS A 355 22.05 3.53 14.48
N LEU A 356 22.76 3.08 13.47
CA LEU A 356 22.37 3.19 12.07
C LEU A 356 22.44 1.81 11.41
N ASP A 357 21.28 1.38 10.90
CA ASP A 357 21.14 0.20 10.07
C ASP A 357 20.78 0.61 8.64
N GLU A 358 21.54 0.12 7.67
CA GLU A 358 21.33 0.39 6.26
C GLU A 358 21.10 -0.92 5.51
N ALA A 359 20.11 -0.93 4.62
CA ALA A 359 19.83 -2.11 3.81
C ALA A 359 19.50 -1.74 2.36
N LEU A 360 19.91 -2.60 1.43
CA LEU A 360 19.49 -2.60 0.04
C LEU A 360 18.84 -3.95 -0.26
N LYS A 361 17.55 -3.94 -0.57
CA LYS A 361 16.74 -5.14 -0.74
C LYS A 361 16.18 -5.21 -2.17
N PHE A 362 16.27 -6.41 -2.78
CA PHE A 362 15.62 -6.73 -4.04
C PHE A 362 14.52 -7.74 -3.76
N ARG A 363 13.32 -7.46 -4.21
CA ARG A 363 12.13 -8.20 -3.82
C ARG A 363 11.30 -8.60 -5.03
N VAL A 364 10.56 -9.69 -4.90
CA VAL A 364 9.49 -10.07 -5.82
C VAL A 364 8.24 -10.24 -4.99
N GLY A 365 7.12 -9.78 -5.51
CA GLY A 365 5.87 -9.81 -4.78
C GLY A 365 4.65 -9.91 -5.66
N TYR A 366 3.50 -9.84 -4.99
CA TYR A 366 2.17 -9.85 -5.59
C TYR A 366 1.36 -8.70 -5.02
N THR A 367 0.63 -8.01 -5.89
CA THR A 367 -0.28 -6.90 -5.54
C THR A 367 -1.71 -7.27 -5.92
N TRP A 368 -2.68 -6.81 -5.13
CA TRP A 368 -4.11 -7.00 -5.37
C TRP A 368 -4.90 -5.74 -5.11
#